data_a1ad529d72a98599c4c3e7a6d642184a
#
_entry.id   a1ad529d72a98599c4c3e7a6d642184a
#
_cell.length_a   1.000
_cell.length_b   1.000
_cell.length_c   1.000
_cell.angle_alpha   90.00
_cell.angle_beta   90.00
_cell.angle_gamma   90.00
#
_symmetry.space_group_name_H-M   'P 1'
#
loop_
_entity.id
_entity.type
_entity.pdbx_description
1 polymer ?
#
loop_
_entity_poly.entity_id
_entity_poly.type
_entity_poly.pdbx_seq_one_letter_code
_entity_poly.pdbx_strand_id
1 'polypeptide(L)'
;MAGVLALSVPAHSADAEAQANTPAPGREQELIRLVRHDCGSCHGMTLAGGLGPALSKEALAQRPQTYLQQVILHGLPGTAMPPWRGLLSEQDAAWIARELQRGFPDAH
;
A
#
# COMPACT_ATOMS: atom_id res chain seq x y z
N MET A 1 39.12 -32.96 -19.07
CA MET A 1 38.67 -31.55 -19.26
C MET A 1 37.39 -31.33 -18.49
N ALA A 2 37.51 -30.71 -17.32
CA ALA A 2 36.34 -30.40 -16.51
C ALA A 2 35.81 -29.03 -16.94
N GLY A 3 34.65 -29.01 -17.58
CA GLY A 3 33.94 -27.78 -17.84
C GLY A 3 33.33 -27.25 -16.53
N VAL A 4 33.77 -26.11 -16.09
CA VAL A 4 33.17 -25.45 -14.95
C VAL A 4 31.91 -24.78 -15.47
N LEU A 5 30.75 -25.37 -15.20
CA LEU A 5 29.47 -24.71 -15.37
C LEU A 5 29.31 -23.68 -14.25
N ALA A 6 29.57 -22.45 -14.58
CA ALA A 6 29.22 -21.37 -13.67
C ALA A 6 27.67 -21.25 -13.65
N LEU A 7 27.07 -21.79 -12.63
CA LEU A 7 25.66 -21.54 -12.34
C LEU A 7 25.55 -20.10 -11.84
N SER A 8 25.18 -19.20 -12.74
CA SER A 8 24.80 -17.85 -12.28
C SER A 8 23.41 -17.95 -11.67
N VAL A 9 23.37 -17.92 -10.37
CA VAL A 9 22.12 -17.79 -9.63
C VAL A 9 21.64 -16.36 -9.87
N PRO A 10 20.42 -16.15 -10.43
CA PRO A 10 19.90 -14.80 -10.51
C PRO A 10 19.79 -14.24 -9.10
N ALA A 11 20.39 -13.10 -8.90
CA ALA A 11 20.29 -12.41 -7.62
C ALA A 11 18.80 -12.16 -7.34
N HIS A 12 18.24 -12.85 -6.37
CA HIS A 12 16.97 -12.50 -5.80
C HIS A 12 17.17 -11.21 -5.05
N SER A 13 17.07 -10.14 -5.79
CA SER A 13 17.23 -8.85 -5.21
C SER A 13 15.92 -8.45 -4.55
N ALA A 14 16.01 -7.71 -3.45
CA ALA A 14 14.90 -6.98 -2.87
C ALA A 14 14.20 -6.12 -3.93
N ASP A 15 14.91 -5.79 -5.02
CA ASP A 15 14.37 -5.04 -6.15
C ASP A 15 13.28 -5.80 -6.90
N ALA A 16 13.39 -7.13 -7.03
CA ALA A 16 12.36 -7.93 -7.68
C ALA A 16 11.08 -7.97 -6.84
N GLU A 17 11.20 -8.10 -5.52
CA GLU A 17 10.06 -8.06 -4.62
C GLU A 17 9.43 -6.67 -4.58
N ALA A 18 10.24 -5.62 -4.55
CA ALA A 18 9.75 -4.25 -4.60
C ALA A 18 9.02 -3.97 -5.91
N GLN A 19 9.53 -4.48 -7.03
CA GLN A 19 8.88 -4.34 -8.34
C GLN A 19 7.59 -5.15 -8.42
N ALA A 20 7.55 -6.34 -7.82
CA ALA A 20 6.35 -7.17 -7.78
C ALA A 20 5.22 -6.48 -7.00
N ASN A 21 5.56 -5.62 -6.02
CA ASN A 21 4.61 -4.88 -5.19
C ASN A 21 4.39 -3.44 -5.67
N THR A 22 4.96 -3.08 -6.83
CA THR A 22 4.80 -1.75 -7.40
C THR A 22 3.76 -1.82 -8.51
N PRO A 23 2.64 -1.08 -8.41
CA PRO A 23 1.65 -1.03 -9.48
C PRO A 23 2.23 -0.41 -10.76
N ALA A 24 1.61 -0.70 -11.88
CA ALA A 24 1.93 -0.05 -13.14
C ALA A 24 1.75 1.48 -12.98
N PRO A 25 2.52 2.31 -13.72
CA PRO A 25 2.51 3.77 -13.54
C PRO A 25 1.13 4.41 -13.58
N GLY A 26 0.27 3.99 -14.51
CA GLY A 26 -1.10 4.50 -14.58
C GLY A 26 -1.94 4.11 -13.37
N ARG A 27 -1.70 2.91 -12.83
CA ARG A 27 -2.40 2.44 -11.65
C ARG A 27 -2.02 3.22 -10.40
N GLU A 28 -0.75 3.65 -10.27
CA GLU A 28 -0.35 4.48 -9.14
C GLU A 28 -1.17 5.77 -9.08
N GLN A 29 -1.36 6.44 -10.21
CA GLN A 29 -2.16 7.67 -10.25
C GLN A 29 -3.62 7.41 -9.87
N GLU A 30 -4.18 6.30 -10.31
CA GLU A 30 -5.53 5.91 -9.91
C GLU A 30 -5.62 5.68 -8.41
N LEU A 31 -4.63 4.99 -7.83
CA LEU A 31 -4.59 4.71 -6.39
C LEU A 31 -4.42 5.98 -5.57
N ILE A 32 -3.61 6.93 -6.03
CA ILE A 32 -3.46 8.22 -5.36
C ILE A 32 -4.80 8.94 -5.30
N ARG A 33 -5.52 8.98 -6.42
CA ARG A 33 -6.83 9.62 -6.45
C ARG A 33 -7.84 8.89 -5.57
N LEU A 34 -7.84 7.56 -5.60
CA LEU A 34 -8.73 6.76 -4.76
C LEU A 34 -8.49 7.05 -3.28
N VAL A 35 -7.24 7.04 -2.85
CA VAL A 35 -6.90 7.31 -1.45
C VAL A 35 -7.32 8.73 -1.07
N ARG A 36 -7.02 9.72 -1.91
CA ARG A 36 -7.36 11.11 -1.60
C ARG A 36 -8.86 11.35 -1.52
N HIS A 37 -9.63 10.74 -2.41
CA HIS A 37 -11.08 10.96 -2.46
C HIS A 37 -11.86 9.98 -1.58
N ASP A 38 -11.59 8.69 -1.71
CA ASP A 38 -12.41 7.67 -1.04
C ASP A 38 -11.96 7.41 0.39
N CYS A 39 -10.69 7.18 0.62
CA CYS A 39 -10.17 7.06 1.98
C CYS A 39 -10.28 8.41 2.69
N GLY A 40 -9.97 9.48 1.99
CA GLY A 40 -10.03 10.83 2.53
C GLY A 40 -11.42 11.26 2.97
N SER A 41 -12.49 10.70 2.39
CA SER A 41 -13.84 11.06 2.80
C SER A 41 -14.12 10.75 4.28
N CYS A 42 -13.47 9.74 4.83
CA CYS A 42 -13.58 9.37 6.24
C CYS A 42 -12.35 9.74 7.06
N HIS A 43 -11.17 9.62 6.47
CA HIS A 43 -9.89 9.85 7.16
C HIS A 43 -9.39 11.30 7.03
N GLY A 44 -10.16 12.17 6.40
CA GLY A 44 -9.80 13.55 6.15
C GLY A 44 -9.16 13.73 4.78
N MET A 45 -9.46 14.84 4.12
CA MET A 45 -8.96 15.13 2.77
C MET A 45 -7.45 15.32 2.74
N THR A 46 -6.84 15.66 3.88
CA THR A 46 -5.39 15.72 4.04
C THR A 46 -4.87 14.48 4.78
N LEU A 47 -5.73 13.48 5.03
CA LEU A 47 -5.43 12.27 5.78
C LEU A 47 -5.04 12.54 7.23
N ALA A 48 -5.37 13.71 7.74
CA ALA A 48 -5.05 14.11 9.11
C ALA A 48 -6.10 13.68 10.13
N GLY A 49 -7.13 12.98 9.69
CA GLY A 49 -8.22 12.51 10.53
C GLY A 49 -9.54 13.17 10.18
N GLY A 50 -10.61 12.48 10.48
CA GLY A 50 -11.99 12.91 10.26
C GLY A 50 -12.89 11.98 11.06
N LEU A 51 -13.87 11.37 10.41
CA LEU A 51 -14.66 10.31 11.03
C LEU A 51 -13.80 9.09 11.36
N GLY A 52 -12.80 8.81 10.52
CA GLY A 52 -11.79 7.79 10.80
C GLY A 52 -10.51 8.42 11.37
N PRO A 53 -9.60 7.59 11.89
CA PRO A 53 -8.35 8.10 12.46
C PRO A 53 -7.42 8.68 11.39
N ALA A 54 -6.43 9.47 11.84
CA ALA A 54 -5.40 9.99 10.95
C ALA A 54 -4.62 8.87 10.27
N LEU A 55 -4.28 9.08 9.01
CA LEU A 55 -3.44 8.17 8.21
C LEU A 55 -2.08 8.80 7.91
N SER A 56 -1.60 9.68 8.78
CA SER A 56 -0.27 10.26 8.69
C SER A 56 0.80 9.20 8.98
N LYS A 57 2.02 9.43 8.49
CA LYS A 57 3.11 8.50 8.77
C LYS A 57 3.38 8.36 10.27
N GLU A 58 3.19 9.44 11.02
CA GLU A 58 3.35 9.44 12.47
C GLU A 58 2.29 8.56 13.15
N ALA A 59 1.04 8.67 12.71
CA ALA A 59 -0.07 7.89 13.26
C ALA A 59 0.09 6.39 12.96
N LEU A 60 0.69 6.05 11.82
CA LEU A 60 0.81 4.67 11.36
C LEU A 60 2.18 4.05 11.62
N ALA A 61 3.12 4.80 12.19
CA ALA A 61 4.51 4.37 12.36
C ALA A 61 4.66 3.07 13.16
N GLN A 62 3.78 2.82 14.12
CA GLN A 62 3.84 1.66 15.00
C GLN A 62 3.03 0.47 14.48
N ARG A 63 2.34 0.61 13.35
CA ARG A 63 1.53 -0.47 12.78
C ARG A 63 2.34 -1.27 11.77
N PRO A 64 2.27 -2.61 11.80
CA PRO A 64 2.88 -3.41 10.73
C PRO A 64 2.20 -3.11 9.40
N GLN A 65 3.00 -3.04 8.33
CA GLN A 65 2.47 -2.82 6.98
C GLN A 65 1.43 -3.88 6.61
N THR A 66 1.69 -5.14 6.96
CA THR A 66 0.77 -6.25 6.68
C THR A 66 -0.57 -6.07 7.36
N TYR A 67 -0.58 -5.50 8.57
CA TYR A 67 -1.83 -5.20 9.28
C TYR A 67 -2.64 -4.15 8.50
N LEU A 68 -1.99 -3.08 8.07
CA LEU A 68 -2.66 -2.03 7.30
C LEU A 68 -3.22 -2.58 5.98
N GLN A 69 -2.46 -3.43 5.31
CA GLN A 69 -2.89 -4.09 4.08
C GLN A 69 -4.16 -4.91 4.32
N GLN A 70 -4.22 -5.68 5.38
CA GLN A 70 -5.37 -6.50 5.72
C GLN A 70 -6.59 -5.64 6.06
N VAL A 71 -6.39 -4.55 6.80
CA VAL A 71 -7.48 -3.63 7.13
C VAL A 71 -8.06 -2.99 5.86
N ILE A 72 -7.21 -2.59 4.92
CA ILE A 72 -7.68 -2.03 3.65
C ILE A 72 -8.50 -3.06 2.88
N LEU A 73 -8.00 -4.29 2.76
CA LEU A 73 -8.66 -5.32 1.97
C LEU A 73 -9.96 -5.82 2.61
N HIS A 74 -9.94 -6.03 3.91
CA HIS A 74 -11.03 -6.74 4.60
C HIS A 74 -11.86 -5.87 5.52
N GLY A 75 -11.50 -4.60 5.69
CA GLY A 75 -12.15 -3.71 6.64
C GLY A 75 -11.84 -4.07 8.08
N LEU A 76 -12.45 -3.35 9.00
CA LEU A 76 -12.40 -3.67 10.43
C LEU A 76 -13.80 -4.04 10.91
N PRO A 77 -14.06 -5.32 11.20
CA PRO A 77 -15.37 -5.74 11.70
C PRO A 77 -15.81 -4.95 12.93
N GLY A 78 -17.06 -4.56 12.97
CA GLY A 78 -17.59 -3.75 14.08
C GLY A 78 -17.29 -2.26 13.97
N THR A 79 -16.67 -1.81 12.89
CA THR A 79 -16.39 -0.39 12.64
C THR A 79 -16.94 0.03 11.28
N ALA A 80 -16.88 1.34 10.99
CA ALA A 80 -17.32 1.87 9.71
C ALA A 80 -16.32 1.61 8.57
N MET A 81 -15.11 1.13 8.87
CA MET A 81 -14.10 0.84 7.85
C MET A 81 -14.54 -0.35 6.98
N PRO A 82 -14.89 -0.12 5.71
CA PRO A 82 -15.39 -1.19 4.84
C PRO A 82 -14.23 -1.96 4.18
N PRO A 83 -14.50 -3.17 3.66
CA PRO A 83 -13.51 -3.88 2.86
C PRO A 83 -13.40 -3.29 1.46
N TRP A 84 -12.18 -3.14 0.96
CA TRP A 84 -11.90 -2.56 -0.37
C TRP A 84 -11.46 -3.60 -1.40
N ARG A 85 -11.45 -4.89 -1.05
CA ARG A 85 -10.95 -5.95 -1.93
C ARG A 85 -11.71 -6.05 -3.26
N GLY A 86 -12.92 -5.52 -3.35
CA GLY A 86 -13.67 -5.48 -4.60
C GLY A 86 -13.09 -4.50 -5.62
N LEU A 87 -12.33 -3.51 -5.16
CA LEU A 87 -11.72 -2.46 -5.99
C LEU A 87 -10.20 -2.49 -5.98
N LEU A 88 -9.60 -3.14 -4.98
CA LEU A 88 -8.15 -3.16 -4.77
C LEU A 88 -7.66 -4.60 -4.72
N SER A 89 -6.57 -4.86 -5.45
CA SER A 89 -5.84 -6.11 -5.33
C SER A 89 -5.00 -6.12 -4.06
N GLU A 90 -4.46 -7.29 -3.71
CA GLU A 90 -3.49 -7.38 -2.60
C GLU A 90 -2.28 -6.50 -2.85
N GLN A 91 -1.82 -6.45 -4.10
CA GLN A 91 -0.70 -5.61 -4.50
C GLN A 91 -1.02 -4.12 -4.33
N ASP A 92 -2.22 -3.69 -4.74
CA ASP A 92 -2.68 -2.32 -4.56
C ASP A 92 -2.69 -1.94 -3.08
N ALA A 93 -3.26 -2.80 -2.24
CA ALA A 93 -3.36 -2.55 -0.80
C ALA A 93 -1.99 -2.52 -0.14
N ALA A 94 -1.07 -3.38 -0.56
CA ALA A 94 0.31 -3.37 -0.05
C ALA A 94 1.01 -2.06 -0.40
N TRP A 95 0.84 -1.59 -1.62
CA TRP A 95 1.42 -0.32 -2.07
C TRP A 95 0.85 0.86 -1.27
N ILE A 96 -0.48 0.91 -1.11
CA ILE A 96 -1.14 1.96 -0.35
C ILE A 96 -0.63 1.96 1.10
N ALA A 97 -0.59 0.80 1.75
CA ALA A 97 -0.11 0.68 3.13
C ALA A 97 1.32 1.21 3.27
N ARG A 98 2.20 0.83 2.35
CA ARG A 98 3.59 1.28 2.35
C ARG A 98 3.68 2.80 2.16
N GLU A 99 2.94 3.34 1.21
CA GLU A 99 2.99 4.77 0.92
C GLU A 99 2.40 5.60 2.07
N LEU A 100 1.36 5.12 2.73
CA LEU A 100 0.81 5.78 3.91
C LEU A 100 1.86 5.87 5.03
N GLN A 101 2.61 4.80 5.24
CA GLN A 101 3.66 4.79 6.28
C GLN A 101 4.86 5.68 5.95
N ARG A 102 5.05 5.98 4.67
CA ARG A 102 6.15 6.86 4.20
C ARG A 102 5.74 8.32 4.09
N GLY A 103 4.48 8.60 4.31
CA GLY A 103 3.89 9.89 4.01
C GLY A 103 3.29 9.87 2.61
N PHE A 104 1.97 9.80 2.53
CA PHE A 104 1.29 9.58 1.25
C PHE A 104 1.52 10.75 0.30
N PRO A 105 1.82 10.49 -0.99
CA PRO A 105 2.09 11.56 -1.94
C PRO A 105 0.87 12.47 -2.15
N ASP A 106 1.14 13.75 -2.38
CA ASP A 106 0.10 14.71 -2.68
C ASP A 106 -0.53 14.39 -4.03
N ALA A 107 -1.86 14.36 -4.05
CA ALA A 107 -2.62 14.24 -5.29
C ALA A 107 -2.75 15.63 -5.89
N HIS A 108 -1.98 15.87 -6.92
CA HIS A 108 -2.13 17.09 -7.72
C HIS A 108 -2.98 16.81 -8.94
#